data_f455e39267a4e34c1d3f71716b3d236c
#
_entry.id   f455e39267a4e34c1d3f71716b3d236c
#
_cell.length_a   1.000
_cell.length_b   1.000
_cell.length_c   1.000
_cell.angle_alpha   90.00
_cell.angle_beta   90.00
_cell.angle_gamma   90.00
#
_symmetry.space_group_name_H-M   'P 1'
#
loop_
_entity.id
_entity.type
_entity.pdbx_description
1 polymer ?
#
loop_
_entity_poly.entity_id
_entity_poly.type
_entity_poly.pdbx_seq_one_letter_code
_entity_poly.pdbx_strand_id
1 'polypeptide(L)'
;LYFDELTFERVMDIIELENPHGVVVSTGGQIPNNLAMKLDAQNVPILGTKAQDIDGAEDRAKFSAMLTENGINQPEWSALTSMEDIDEFIKRVGFPVLVRPSYVLSGAAMNVCSNEEELKRFLQLAANVSEDHPVVVSKFIEHAKEIEMDAVAKNGEILAYAISEHIEFAGVHSGDATIQFPPQKLYVETVRRVKRISRQIAKQLHINGPFNIQFMARDNDILVIECNLRASRSFPFVSKVLKINLIELATRVMLGLPVEKPNKNLFDLDYVGIKASQFSFNRLQKADPVLGVDMSSTGEVGCLADDTNAALLKSMLAVGQRIPKKTILLSTGGAKQKVEMLDAARQLVENGYELYATGGTS
;
A
#
# COMPACT_ATOMS: atom_id res chain seq x y z
N LEU A 1 -24.37 -14.34 -11.09
CA LEU A 1 -23.22 -14.51 -10.21
C LEU A 1 -22.57 -15.86 -10.52
N TYR A 2 -21.29 -15.84 -10.85
CA TYR A 2 -20.49 -17.02 -11.17
C TYR A 2 -19.49 -17.27 -10.06
N PHE A 3 -19.30 -18.52 -9.70
CA PHE A 3 -18.29 -18.99 -8.74
C PHE A 3 -17.27 -19.82 -9.52
N ASP A 4 -16.27 -19.16 -10.05
CA ASP A 4 -15.30 -19.80 -10.91
C ASP A 4 -13.92 -19.15 -10.76
N GLU A 5 -12.89 -19.78 -11.30
CA GLU A 5 -11.54 -19.23 -11.31
C GLU A 5 -11.44 -18.06 -12.28
N LEU A 6 -10.74 -16.99 -11.89
CA LEU A 6 -10.50 -15.81 -12.71
C LEU A 6 -9.36 -16.05 -13.71
N THR A 7 -9.54 -17.03 -14.60
CA THR A 7 -8.69 -17.23 -15.77
C THR A 7 -9.22 -16.42 -16.95
N PHE A 8 -8.32 -16.12 -17.90
CA PHE A 8 -8.73 -15.39 -19.12
C PHE A 8 -9.81 -16.14 -19.91
N GLU A 9 -9.60 -17.43 -20.10
CA GLU A 9 -10.51 -18.32 -20.85
C GLU A 9 -11.90 -18.33 -20.22
N ARG A 10 -11.96 -18.48 -18.89
CA ARG A 10 -13.24 -18.53 -18.18
C ARG A 10 -13.99 -17.21 -18.21
N VAL A 11 -13.25 -16.11 -18.10
CA VAL A 11 -13.84 -14.77 -18.23
C VAL A 11 -14.40 -14.56 -19.64
N MET A 12 -13.69 -15.02 -20.69
CA MET A 12 -14.18 -14.94 -22.07
C MET A 12 -15.45 -15.80 -22.30
N ASP A 13 -15.51 -17.02 -21.76
CA ASP A 13 -16.72 -17.85 -21.81
C ASP A 13 -17.95 -17.13 -21.23
N ILE A 14 -17.75 -16.45 -20.08
CA ILE A 14 -18.82 -15.70 -19.43
C ILE A 14 -19.21 -14.46 -20.25
N ILE A 15 -18.24 -13.76 -20.84
CA ILE A 15 -18.50 -12.59 -21.70
C ILE A 15 -19.31 -13.01 -22.93
N GLU A 16 -18.95 -14.13 -23.57
CA GLU A 16 -19.70 -14.64 -24.72
C GLU A 16 -21.13 -15.06 -24.34
N LEU A 17 -21.31 -15.67 -23.18
CA LEU A 17 -22.62 -16.09 -22.69
C LEU A 17 -23.54 -14.92 -22.33
N GLU A 18 -23.00 -13.92 -21.59
CA GLU A 18 -23.79 -12.81 -21.03
C GLU A 18 -23.87 -11.59 -21.96
N ASN A 19 -22.97 -11.48 -22.93
CA ASN A 19 -22.86 -10.36 -23.86
C ASN A 19 -22.93 -8.98 -23.13
N PRO A 20 -22.08 -8.72 -22.14
CA PRO A 20 -22.14 -7.49 -21.35
C PRO A 20 -21.69 -6.27 -22.15
N HIS A 21 -22.13 -5.08 -21.76
CA HIS A 21 -21.70 -3.81 -22.36
C HIS A 21 -20.18 -3.56 -22.20
N GLY A 22 -19.56 -4.12 -21.19
CA GLY A 22 -18.12 -4.02 -20.91
C GLY A 22 -17.77 -4.66 -19.58
N VAL A 23 -16.48 -4.64 -19.25
CA VAL A 23 -15.94 -5.29 -18.07
C VAL A 23 -15.25 -4.27 -17.16
N VAL A 24 -15.55 -4.32 -15.86
CA VAL A 24 -14.83 -3.55 -14.81
C VAL A 24 -13.76 -4.44 -14.23
N VAL A 25 -12.48 -4.06 -14.40
CA VAL A 25 -11.31 -4.79 -13.89
C VAL A 25 -10.69 -4.16 -12.62
N SER A 26 -11.19 -3.01 -12.20
CA SER A 26 -10.64 -2.23 -11.07
C SER A 26 -11.19 -2.61 -9.69
N THR A 27 -11.89 -3.75 -9.60
CA THR A 27 -12.40 -4.32 -8.34
C THR A 27 -12.01 -5.80 -8.24
N GLY A 28 -11.84 -6.31 -7.02
CA GLY A 28 -11.43 -7.71 -6.79
C GLY A 28 -9.92 -7.94 -6.67
N GLY A 29 -9.14 -6.88 -6.45
CA GLY A 29 -7.68 -6.94 -6.27
C GLY A 29 -6.91 -6.94 -7.58
N GLN A 30 -5.73 -7.57 -7.58
CA GLN A 30 -4.78 -7.52 -8.69
C GLN A 30 -5.16 -8.44 -9.87
N ILE A 31 -5.76 -9.59 -9.60
CA ILE A 31 -6.03 -10.61 -10.63
C ILE A 31 -6.91 -10.06 -11.76
N PRO A 32 -8.05 -9.38 -11.51
CA PRO A 32 -8.84 -8.78 -12.59
C PRO A 32 -8.06 -7.72 -13.38
N ASN A 33 -7.23 -6.93 -12.69
CA ASN A 33 -6.41 -5.89 -13.34
C ASN A 33 -5.42 -6.48 -14.33
N ASN A 34 -4.79 -7.62 -13.99
CA ASN A 34 -3.84 -8.33 -14.86
C ASN A 34 -4.49 -8.89 -16.13
N LEU A 35 -5.82 -9.03 -16.17
CA LEU A 35 -6.53 -9.47 -17.36
C LEU A 35 -6.80 -8.34 -18.36
N ALA A 36 -6.64 -7.06 -17.96
CA ALA A 36 -7.02 -5.90 -18.75
C ALA A 36 -6.45 -5.94 -20.17
N MET A 37 -5.13 -6.14 -20.32
CA MET A 37 -4.47 -6.19 -21.64
C MET A 37 -4.94 -7.36 -22.50
N LYS A 38 -5.17 -8.53 -21.90
CA LYS A 38 -5.64 -9.71 -22.62
C LYS A 38 -7.07 -9.54 -23.13
N LEU A 39 -7.94 -8.94 -22.32
CA LEU A 39 -9.32 -8.62 -22.69
C LEU A 39 -9.37 -7.54 -23.77
N ASP A 40 -8.58 -6.48 -23.65
CA ASP A 40 -8.48 -5.40 -24.65
C ASP A 40 -8.02 -5.94 -26.01
N ALA A 41 -7.06 -6.88 -26.02
CA ALA A 41 -6.59 -7.55 -27.25
C ALA A 41 -7.70 -8.37 -27.96
N GLN A 42 -8.75 -8.76 -27.26
CA GLN A 42 -9.94 -9.40 -27.82
C GLN A 42 -11.08 -8.41 -28.11
N ASN A 43 -10.79 -7.10 -28.08
CA ASN A 43 -11.77 -6.02 -28.27
C ASN A 43 -12.90 -6.01 -27.22
N VAL A 44 -12.67 -6.55 -26.04
CA VAL A 44 -13.62 -6.45 -24.92
C VAL A 44 -13.55 -5.04 -24.34
N PRO A 45 -14.66 -4.29 -24.26
CA PRO A 45 -14.65 -2.94 -23.70
C PRO A 45 -14.29 -2.95 -22.21
N ILE A 46 -13.19 -2.31 -21.84
CA ILE A 46 -12.82 -2.09 -20.44
C ILE A 46 -13.50 -0.81 -19.96
N LEU A 47 -14.31 -0.93 -18.90
CA LEU A 47 -15.01 0.19 -18.28
C LEU A 47 -14.13 0.81 -17.19
N GLY A 48 -13.85 2.10 -17.34
CA GLY A 48 -12.96 2.82 -16.42
C GLY A 48 -11.66 3.26 -17.08
N THR A 49 -10.53 3.04 -16.41
CA THR A 49 -9.19 3.35 -16.95
C THR A 49 -8.85 2.36 -18.06
N LYS A 50 -8.21 2.82 -19.12
CA LYS A 50 -7.85 2.01 -20.28
C LYS A 50 -6.79 0.96 -19.92
N ALA A 51 -6.82 -0.18 -20.63
CA ALA A 51 -5.89 -1.28 -20.41
C ALA A 51 -4.42 -0.86 -20.52
N GLN A 52 -4.07 0.00 -21.48
CA GLN A 52 -2.70 0.50 -21.68
C GLN A 52 -2.22 1.37 -20.52
N ASP A 53 -3.11 2.19 -19.93
CA ASP A 53 -2.79 3.02 -18.75
C ASP A 53 -2.66 2.14 -17.50
N ILE A 54 -3.46 1.07 -17.39
CA ILE A 54 -3.33 0.06 -16.33
C ILE A 54 -1.97 -0.63 -16.43
N ASP A 55 -1.61 -1.12 -17.62
CA ASP A 55 -0.31 -1.77 -17.85
C ASP A 55 0.86 -0.80 -17.55
N GLY A 56 0.72 0.47 -17.94
CA GLY A 56 1.71 1.51 -17.63
C GLY A 56 1.92 1.77 -16.13
N ALA A 57 0.90 1.54 -15.30
CA ALA A 57 0.99 1.66 -13.85
C ALA A 57 1.50 0.38 -13.17
N GLU A 58 1.10 -0.79 -13.69
CA GLU A 58 1.40 -2.10 -13.10
C GLU A 58 2.80 -2.59 -13.47
N ASP A 59 3.28 -2.30 -14.69
CA ASP A 59 4.65 -2.57 -15.09
C ASP A 59 5.61 -1.63 -14.36
N ARG A 60 6.40 -2.18 -13.47
CA ARG A 60 7.31 -1.41 -12.61
C ARG A 60 8.31 -0.56 -13.41
N ALA A 61 8.83 -1.07 -14.50
CA ALA A 61 9.81 -0.35 -15.32
C ALA A 61 9.13 0.82 -16.06
N LYS A 62 7.96 0.59 -16.66
CA LYS A 62 7.18 1.63 -17.34
C LYS A 62 6.75 2.73 -16.37
N PHE A 63 6.23 2.34 -15.19
CA PHE A 63 5.82 3.28 -14.16
C PHE A 63 6.99 4.13 -13.66
N SER A 64 8.12 3.50 -13.35
CA SER A 64 9.32 4.22 -12.89
C SER A 64 9.91 5.15 -13.97
N ALA A 65 9.88 4.75 -15.23
CA ALA A 65 10.27 5.62 -16.34
C ALA A 65 9.35 6.85 -16.45
N MET A 66 8.03 6.64 -16.39
CA MET A 66 7.03 7.70 -16.39
C MET A 66 7.23 8.70 -15.23
N LEU A 67 7.52 8.20 -14.00
CA LEU A 67 7.82 9.06 -12.85
C LEU A 67 9.07 9.92 -13.12
N THR A 68 10.14 9.33 -13.65
CA THR A 68 11.39 10.02 -13.96
C THR A 68 11.17 11.11 -15.02
N GLU A 69 10.47 10.81 -16.11
CA GLU A 69 10.15 11.75 -17.19
C GLU A 69 9.34 12.94 -16.70
N ASN A 70 8.49 12.74 -15.70
CA ASN A 70 7.66 13.78 -15.10
C ASN A 70 8.29 14.49 -13.89
N GLY A 71 9.56 14.18 -13.56
CA GLY A 71 10.27 14.77 -12.42
C GLY A 71 9.65 14.43 -11.07
N ILE A 72 9.01 13.27 -10.96
CA ILE A 72 8.41 12.77 -9.73
C ILE A 72 9.42 11.88 -9.01
N ASN A 73 9.71 12.21 -7.76
CA ASN A 73 10.68 11.47 -6.97
C ASN A 73 10.19 10.06 -6.62
N GLN A 74 11.11 9.10 -6.71
CA GLN A 74 10.93 7.71 -6.32
C GLN A 74 12.23 7.18 -5.71
N PRO A 75 12.23 6.04 -4.98
CA PRO A 75 13.48 5.41 -4.58
C PRO A 75 14.35 5.12 -5.80
N GLU A 76 15.67 5.27 -5.68
CA GLU A 76 16.56 4.87 -6.76
C GLU A 76 16.33 3.39 -7.12
N TRP A 77 16.29 3.09 -8.39
CA TRP A 77 15.94 1.78 -8.91
C TRP A 77 16.76 1.39 -10.14
N SER A 78 16.83 0.11 -10.42
CA SER A 78 17.35 -0.42 -11.67
C SER A 78 16.60 -1.69 -12.06
N ALA A 79 16.28 -1.81 -13.34
CA ALA A 79 15.85 -3.08 -13.91
C ALA A 79 17.13 -3.88 -14.24
N LEU A 80 17.28 -5.05 -13.64
CA LEU A 80 18.51 -5.81 -13.73
C LEU A 80 18.44 -6.85 -14.83
N THR A 81 19.41 -6.79 -15.72
CA THR A 81 19.57 -7.75 -16.81
C THR A 81 20.89 -8.55 -16.68
N SER A 82 21.84 -8.07 -15.85
CA SER A 82 23.11 -8.72 -15.62
C SER A 82 23.60 -8.57 -14.17
N MET A 83 24.59 -9.37 -13.76
CA MET A 83 25.21 -9.24 -12.43
C MET A 83 26.08 -7.99 -12.34
N GLU A 84 26.65 -7.53 -13.44
CA GLU A 84 27.43 -6.30 -13.50
C GLU A 84 26.56 -5.08 -13.20
N ASP A 85 25.33 -5.03 -13.72
CA ASP A 85 24.37 -3.96 -13.45
C ASP A 85 24.04 -3.88 -11.94
N ILE A 86 23.95 -5.04 -11.27
CA ILE A 86 23.70 -5.15 -9.83
C ILE A 86 24.84 -4.51 -9.04
N ASP A 87 26.08 -4.88 -9.36
CA ASP A 87 27.26 -4.39 -8.65
C ASP A 87 27.42 -2.88 -8.80
N GLU A 88 27.14 -2.32 -9.97
CA GLU A 88 27.15 -0.88 -10.22
C GLU A 88 26.04 -0.17 -9.41
N PHE A 89 24.83 -0.73 -9.41
CA PHE A 89 23.73 -0.19 -8.65
C PHE A 89 24.04 -0.17 -7.14
N ILE A 90 24.53 -1.30 -6.59
CA ILE A 90 24.87 -1.39 -5.16
C ILE A 90 26.01 -0.45 -4.77
N LYS A 91 27.04 -0.30 -5.62
CA LYS A 91 28.10 0.69 -5.37
C LYS A 91 27.58 2.11 -5.27
N ARG A 92 26.52 2.44 -6.03
CA ARG A 92 25.92 3.77 -6.03
C ARG A 92 25.00 4.00 -4.82
N VAL A 93 24.11 3.05 -4.51
CA VAL A 93 23.04 3.26 -3.52
C VAL A 93 23.31 2.65 -2.15
N GLY A 94 24.20 1.65 -2.06
CA GLY A 94 24.47 0.90 -0.83
C GLY A 94 23.28 0.06 -0.35
N PHE A 95 23.50 -0.74 0.69
CA PHE A 95 22.44 -1.49 1.37
C PHE A 95 21.70 -0.63 2.41
N PRO A 96 20.47 -1.02 2.83
CA PRO A 96 19.66 -2.12 2.30
C PRO A 96 18.99 -1.78 0.96
N VAL A 97 18.66 -2.83 0.20
CA VAL A 97 17.90 -2.73 -1.06
C VAL A 97 16.73 -3.69 -1.05
N LEU A 98 15.71 -3.38 -1.85
CA LEU A 98 14.51 -4.18 -2.02
C LEU A 98 14.54 -4.84 -3.40
N VAL A 99 14.48 -6.18 -3.43
CA VAL A 99 14.32 -6.98 -4.64
C VAL A 99 12.85 -7.19 -4.92
N ARG A 100 12.42 -6.96 -6.17
CA ARG A 100 11.03 -7.11 -6.61
C ARG A 100 10.99 -7.80 -7.96
N PRO A 101 10.27 -8.92 -8.14
CA PRO A 101 9.86 -9.36 -9.46
C PRO A 101 8.96 -8.30 -10.12
N SER A 102 8.99 -8.18 -11.45
CA SER A 102 8.23 -7.13 -12.16
C SER A 102 6.71 -7.30 -12.06
N TYR A 103 6.25 -8.56 -12.06
CA TYR A 103 4.83 -8.88 -11.87
C TYR A 103 4.67 -9.81 -10.67
N VAL A 104 4.12 -9.29 -9.58
CA VAL A 104 3.97 -10.04 -8.32
C VAL A 104 2.58 -9.83 -7.75
N LEU A 105 2.01 -10.94 -7.27
CA LEU A 105 0.79 -10.93 -6.47
C LEU A 105 1.15 -10.75 -5.00
N SER A 106 0.65 -9.68 -4.38
CA SER A 106 0.68 -9.47 -2.93
C SER A 106 2.06 -9.50 -2.27
N GLY A 107 3.11 -9.03 -2.97
CA GLY A 107 4.47 -8.98 -2.41
C GLY A 107 5.24 -10.29 -2.46
N ALA A 108 4.69 -11.36 -3.05
CA ALA A 108 5.38 -12.65 -3.15
C ALA A 108 6.77 -12.51 -3.77
N ALA A 109 7.77 -13.15 -3.17
CA ALA A 109 9.19 -13.06 -3.54
C ALA A 109 9.83 -11.65 -3.48
N MET A 110 9.14 -10.66 -2.86
CA MET A 110 9.76 -9.39 -2.48
C MET A 110 10.59 -9.58 -1.21
N ASN A 111 11.83 -9.07 -1.20
CA ASN A 111 12.70 -9.19 -0.03
C ASN A 111 13.59 -7.98 0.14
N VAL A 112 13.76 -7.55 1.39
CA VAL A 112 14.75 -6.55 1.78
C VAL A 112 16.07 -7.26 2.03
N CYS A 113 17.11 -6.85 1.31
CA CYS A 113 18.45 -7.40 1.41
C CYS A 113 19.37 -6.41 2.12
N SER A 114 20.03 -6.86 3.18
CA SER A 114 20.94 -6.04 3.99
C SER A 114 22.40 -6.23 3.58
N ASN A 115 22.68 -7.21 2.75
CA ASN A 115 24.03 -7.55 2.26
C ASN A 115 23.99 -8.26 0.90
N GLU A 116 25.16 -8.45 0.32
CA GLU A 116 25.32 -9.05 -1.02
C GLU A 116 24.90 -10.52 -1.07
N GLU A 117 25.11 -11.30 0.00
CA GLU A 117 24.75 -12.71 0.07
C GLU A 117 23.24 -12.89 0.01
N GLU A 118 22.51 -12.11 0.82
CA GLU A 118 21.04 -12.07 0.78
C GLU A 118 20.54 -11.65 -0.60
N LEU A 119 21.15 -10.61 -1.18
CA LEU A 119 20.77 -10.12 -2.51
C LEU A 119 20.89 -11.22 -3.57
N LYS A 120 22.01 -11.93 -3.66
CA LYS A 120 22.23 -13.03 -4.62
C LYS A 120 21.20 -14.14 -4.44
N ARG A 121 20.91 -14.52 -3.19
CA ARG A 121 19.91 -15.56 -2.89
C ARG A 121 18.51 -15.15 -3.36
N PHE A 122 18.07 -13.92 -3.05
CA PHE A 122 16.74 -13.46 -3.39
C PHE A 122 16.58 -13.14 -4.88
N LEU A 123 17.63 -12.74 -5.57
CA LEU A 123 17.61 -12.59 -7.03
C LEU A 123 17.34 -13.93 -7.74
N GLN A 124 17.94 -15.01 -7.27
CA GLN A 124 17.68 -16.36 -7.83
C GLN A 124 16.22 -16.77 -7.61
N LEU A 125 15.66 -16.50 -6.43
CA LEU A 125 14.25 -16.78 -6.14
C LEU A 125 13.31 -15.93 -7.00
N ALA A 126 13.61 -14.65 -7.15
CA ALA A 126 12.79 -13.73 -7.94
C ALA A 126 12.81 -14.06 -9.44
N ALA A 127 13.96 -14.47 -9.98
CA ALA A 127 14.10 -14.92 -11.37
C ALA A 127 13.26 -16.19 -11.66
N ASN A 128 13.18 -17.12 -10.70
CA ASN A 128 12.36 -18.32 -10.83
C ASN A 128 10.85 -18.05 -10.84
N VAL A 129 10.42 -16.92 -10.26
CA VAL A 129 8.99 -16.53 -10.20
C VAL A 129 8.58 -15.70 -11.42
N SER A 130 9.53 -15.04 -12.08
CA SER A 130 9.27 -14.09 -13.18
C SER A 130 10.24 -14.33 -14.33
N GLU A 131 10.09 -15.49 -15.01
CA GLU A 131 11.00 -15.90 -16.10
C GLU A 131 10.98 -14.94 -17.30
N ASP A 132 9.83 -14.33 -17.59
CA ASP A 132 9.61 -13.48 -18.77
C ASP A 132 9.82 -11.98 -18.49
N HIS A 133 10.07 -11.58 -17.25
CA HIS A 133 10.14 -10.17 -16.86
C HIS A 133 11.39 -9.86 -16.01
N PRO A 134 12.02 -8.68 -16.21
CA PRO A 134 13.20 -8.30 -15.44
C PRO A 134 12.90 -8.17 -13.96
N VAL A 135 13.86 -8.53 -13.12
CA VAL A 135 13.80 -8.25 -11.69
C VAL A 135 14.19 -6.78 -11.45
N VAL A 136 13.41 -6.07 -10.67
CA VAL A 136 13.70 -4.68 -10.29
C VAL A 136 14.31 -4.66 -8.89
N VAL A 137 15.42 -3.95 -8.75
CA VAL A 137 16.01 -3.64 -7.43
C VAL A 137 15.89 -2.15 -7.16
N SER A 138 15.51 -1.81 -5.95
CA SER A 138 15.39 -0.42 -5.53
C SER A 138 16.03 -0.19 -4.16
N LYS A 139 16.50 1.05 -3.92
CA LYS A 139 16.98 1.45 -2.60
C LYS A 139 15.85 1.31 -1.58
N PHE A 140 16.10 0.60 -0.48
CA PHE A 140 15.17 0.54 0.65
C PHE A 140 15.43 1.72 1.59
N ILE A 141 14.38 2.47 1.92
CA ILE A 141 14.46 3.67 2.78
C ILE A 141 13.96 3.31 4.17
N GLU A 142 14.91 3.14 5.09
CA GLU A 142 14.58 2.83 6.48
C GLU A 142 13.97 4.02 7.22
N HIS A 143 13.09 3.74 8.17
CA HIS A 143 12.46 4.72 9.06
C HIS A 143 11.66 5.81 8.32
N ALA A 144 11.27 5.59 7.08
CA ALA A 144 10.34 6.46 6.39
C ALA A 144 8.90 6.20 6.85
N LYS A 145 8.08 7.25 6.86
CA LYS A 145 6.63 7.10 7.01
C LYS A 145 6.03 6.61 5.71
N GLU A 146 5.05 5.73 5.80
CA GLU A 146 4.24 5.34 4.66
C GLU A 146 2.92 6.07 4.66
N ILE A 147 2.52 6.52 3.49
CA ILE A 147 1.32 7.32 3.25
C ILE A 147 0.58 6.72 2.08
N GLU A 148 -0.73 6.60 2.20
CA GLU A 148 -1.58 6.17 1.11
C GLU A 148 -2.53 7.28 0.68
N MET A 149 -2.84 7.31 -0.61
CA MET A 149 -3.94 8.10 -1.14
C MET A 149 -4.88 7.20 -1.91
N ASP A 150 -6.07 7.00 -1.36
CA ASP A 150 -7.20 6.39 -2.04
C ASP A 150 -8.03 7.48 -2.71
N ALA A 151 -8.34 7.34 -3.99
CA ALA A 151 -9.02 8.38 -4.72
C ALA A 151 -9.89 7.86 -5.86
N VAL A 152 -10.78 8.73 -6.33
CA VAL A 152 -11.56 8.55 -7.55
C VAL A 152 -11.24 9.69 -8.50
N ALA A 153 -10.87 9.35 -9.74
CA ALA A 153 -10.65 10.33 -10.79
C ALA A 153 -11.59 10.08 -11.98
N LYS A 154 -11.87 11.16 -12.73
CA LYS A 154 -12.57 11.15 -14.01
C LYS A 154 -11.67 11.80 -15.05
N ASN A 155 -11.27 11.02 -16.04
CA ASN A 155 -10.38 11.48 -17.12
C ASN A 155 -9.13 12.21 -16.59
N GLY A 156 -8.49 11.68 -15.55
CA GLY A 156 -7.30 12.24 -14.91
C GLY A 156 -7.57 13.38 -13.93
N GLU A 157 -8.81 13.82 -13.74
CA GLU A 157 -9.17 14.81 -12.72
C GLU A 157 -9.65 14.12 -11.44
N ILE A 158 -8.99 14.38 -10.30
CA ILE A 158 -9.37 13.82 -9.01
C ILE A 158 -10.64 14.50 -8.50
N LEU A 159 -11.69 13.70 -8.33
CA LEU A 159 -12.98 14.14 -7.81
C LEU A 159 -13.04 14.07 -6.27
N ALA A 160 -12.60 12.95 -5.71
CA ALA A 160 -12.56 12.72 -4.27
C ALA A 160 -11.29 11.95 -3.89
N TYR A 161 -10.79 12.16 -2.68
CA TYR A 161 -9.59 11.50 -2.18
C TYR A 161 -9.61 11.39 -0.65
N ALA A 162 -8.90 10.38 -0.15
CA ALA A 162 -8.55 10.21 1.25
C ALA A 162 -7.04 10.00 1.34
N ILE A 163 -6.35 10.79 2.18
CA ILE A 163 -4.93 10.58 2.48
C ILE A 163 -4.86 10.01 3.88
N SER A 164 -4.27 8.83 4.02
CA SER A 164 -4.06 8.12 5.27
C SER A 164 -2.56 7.92 5.54
N GLU A 165 -2.20 7.69 6.78
CA GLU A 165 -0.83 7.36 7.18
C GLU A 165 -0.79 6.01 7.89
N HIS A 166 0.32 5.29 7.73
CA HIS A 166 0.60 4.10 8.51
C HIS A 166 1.13 4.49 9.88
N ILE A 167 0.76 3.72 10.90
CA ILE A 167 1.32 3.87 12.26
C ILE A 167 2.73 3.28 12.28
N GLU A 168 2.94 2.17 11.58
CA GLU A 168 4.23 1.54 11.37
C GLU A 168 5.10 2.34 10.38
N PHE A 169 6.40 2.13 10.42
CA PHE A 169 7.31 2.64 9.38
C PHE A 169 7.17 1.82 8.09
N ALA A 170 7.61 2.40 6.97
CA ALA A 170 7.65 1.74 5.69
C ALA A 170 8.41 0.40 5.73
N GLY A 171 7.91 -0.58 5.01
CA GLY A 171 8.43 -1.95 5.00
C GLY A 171 7.46 -2.99 5.55
N VAL A 172 6.30 -2.56 6.03
CA VAL A 172 5.14 -3.42 6.33
C VAL A 172 4.16 -3.29 5.18
N HIS A 173 3.68 -4.42 4.64
CA HIS A 173 2.70 -4.40 3.55
C HIS A 173 1.45 -3.60 3.94
N SER A 174 0.93 -2.76 3.04
CA SER A 174 -0.20 -1.86 3.33
C SER A 174 -1.47 -2.60 3.80
N GLY A 175 -1.68 -3.83 3.34
CA GLY A 175 -2.75 -4.72 3.83
C GLY A 175 -2.61 -5.08 5.31
N ASP A 176 -1.38 -5.16 5.81
CA ASP A 176 -1.05 -5.57 7.18
C ASP A 176 -0.91 -4.38 8.13
N ALA A 177 -0.53 -3.23 7.61
CA ALA A 177 -0.30 -2.02 8.38
C ALA A 177 -1.56 -1.51 9.09
N THR A 178 -1.33 -0.88 10.24
CA THR A 178 -2.34 -0.12 10.96
C THR A 178 -2.47 1.25 10.31
N ILE A 179 -3.62 1.52 9.70
CA ILE A 179 -3.87 2.75 8.93
C ILE A 179 -4.70 3.73 9.75
N GLN A 180 -4.24 4.97 9.80
CA GLN A 180 -4.92 6.08 10.43
C GLN A 180 -5.46 7.08 9.39
N PHE A 181 -6.73 7.45 9.52
CA PHE A 181 -7.37 8.46 8.67
C PHE A 181 -8.33 9.36 9.49
N PRO A 182 -8.28 10.71 9.35
CA PRO A 182 -7.27 11.47 8.60
C PRO A 182 -5.87 11.39 9.23
N PRO A 183 -4.80 11.70 8.50
CA PRO A 183 -3.44 11.67 9.03
C PRO A 183 -3.27 12.69 10.15
N GLN A 184 -2.60 12.32 11.22
CA GLN A 184 -2.42 13.17 12.42
C GLN A 184 -0.98 13.66 12.60
N LYS A 185 -0.02 12.95 12.01
CA LYS A 185 1.41 13.22 12.16
C LYS A 185 2.08 13.72 10.87
N LEU A 186 1.30 13.99 9.83
CA LEU A 186 1.80 14.56 8.59
C LEU A 186 1.78 16.09 8.65
N TYR A 187 2.85 16.72 8.15
CA TYR A 187 2.84 18.16 7.94
C TYR A 187 1.88 18.54 6.80
N VAL A 188 1.28 19.72 6.90
CA VAL A 188 0.37 20.25 5.85
C VAL A 188 1.08 20.30 4.49
N GLU A 189 2.37 20.63 4.46
CA GLU A 189 3.16 20.65 3.24
C GLU A 189 3.31 19.23 2.63
N THR A 190 3.49 18.20 3.45
CA THR A 190 3.50 16.81 3.00
C THR A 190 2.19 16.45 2.30
N VAL A 191 1.05 16.76 2.92
CA VAL A 191 -0.29 16.56 2.34
C VAL A 191 -0.45 17.30 1.01
N ARG A 192 0.01 18.55 0.93
CA ARG A 192 -0.03 19.34 -0.32
C ARG A 192 0.81 18.72 -1.43
N ARG A 193 2.01 18.23 -1.11
CA ARG A 193 2.90 17.55 -2.08
C ARG A 193 2.30 16.24 -2.57
N VAL A 194 1.81 15.40 -1.66
CA VAL A 194 1.08 14.16 -2.03
C VAL A 194 -0.04 14.47 -3.01
N LYS A 195 -0.91 15.45 -2.70
CA LYS A 195 -1.99 15.86 -3.61
C LYS A 195 -1.51 16.34 -4.97
N ARG A 196 -0.42 17.11 -5.01
CA ARG A 196 0.16 17.61 -6.28
C ARG A 196 0.68 16.47 -7.13
N ILE A 197 1.47 15.57 -6.53
CA ILE A 197 2.03 14.40 -7.22
C ILE A 197 0.91 13.49 -7.74
N SER A 198 -0.09 13.21 -6.90
CA SER A 198 -1.24 12.36 -7.28
C SER A 198 -2.02 12.94 -8.47
N ARG A 199 -2.18 14.26 -8.53
CA ARG A 199 -2.81 14.92 -9.70
C ARG A 199 -1.99 14.76 -10.97
N GLN A 200 -0.66 14.85 -10.88
CA GLN A 200 0.22 14.63 -12.02
C GLN A 200 0.10 13.18 -12.53
N ILE A 201 0.20 12.20 -11.63
CA ILE A 201 0.07 10.77 -11.98
C ILE A 201 -1.31 10.48 -12.57
N ALA A 202 -2.39 10.95 -11.92
CA ALA A 202 -3.75 10.73 -12.40
C ALA A 202 -3.96 11.27 -13.83
N LYS A 203 -3.37 12.42 -14.13
CA LYS A 203 -3.43 13.03 -15.46
C LYS A 203 -2.60 12.24 -16.48
N GLN A 204 -1.39 11.81 -16.14
CA GLN A 204 -0.51 11.06 -17.05
C GLN A 204 -1.08 9.68 -17.41
N LEU A 205 -1.69 9.01 -16.45
CA LEU A 205 -2.32 7.70 -16.64
C LEU A 205 -3.81 7.80 -17.00
N HIS A 206 -4.31 8.96 -17.37
CA HIS A 206 -5.71 9.20 -17.78
C HIS A 206 -6.73 8.50 -16.88
N ILE A 207 -6.47 8.45 -15.57
CA ILE A 207 -7.23 7.62 -14.63
C ILE A 207 -8.72 7.95 -14.69
N ASN A 208 -9.53 6.91 -14.84
CA ASN A 208 -10.99 7.01 -14.92
C ASN A 208 -11.64 5.94 -14.05
N GLY A 209 -11.77 6.20 -12.76
CA GLY A 209 -12.27 5.27 -11.76
C GLY A 209 -11.47 5.34 -10.45
N PRO A 210 -11.50 4.26 -9.65
CA PRO A 210 -10.80 4.20 -8.37
C PRO A 210 -9.29 3.95 -8.59
N PHE A 211 -8.47 4.53 -7.71
CA PHE A 211 -7.04 4.26 -7.69
C PHE A 211 -6.45 4.50 -6.30
N ASN A 212 -5.30 3.90 -6.06
CA ASN A 212 -4.51 4.06 -4.84
C ASN A 212 -3.07 4.38 -5.22
N ILE A 213 -2.46 5.34 -4.54
CA ILE A 213 -1.02 5.63 -4.65
C ILE A 213 -0.39 5.48 -3.28
N GLN A 214 0.73 4.78 -3.21
CA GLN A 214 1.54 4.63 -2.02
C GLN A 214 2.78 5.52 -2.11
N PHE A 215 3.08 6.17 -0.99
CA PHE A 215 4.20 7.09 -0.85
C PHE A 215 5.02 6.74 0.38
N MET A 216 6.31 7.06 0.31
CA MET A 216 7.15 7.20 1.49
C MET A 216 7.47 8.67 1.74
N ALA A 217 7.50 9.07 3.01
CA ALA A 217 7.93 10.40 3.42
C ALA A 217 9.05 10.31 4.46
N ARG A 218 10.15 11.01 4.20
CA ARG A 218 11.24 11.21 5.14
C ARG A 218 11.64 12.69 5.10
N ASP A 219 11.54 13.37 6.24
CA ASP A 219 11.90 14.79 6.39
C ASP A 219 11.27 15.73 5.32
N ASN A 220 10.02 15.52 4.94
CA ASN A 220 9.30 16.17 3.84
C ASN A 220 9.73 15.79 2.41
N ASP A 221 10.71 14.94 2.22
CA ASP A 221 10.95 14.33 0.94
C ASP A 221 9.93 13.22 0.72
N ILE A 222 9.21 13.32 -0.41
CA ILE A 222 8.15 12.38 -0.75
C ILE A 222 8.59 11.59 -1.95
N LEU A 223 8.54 10.27 -1.80
CA LEU A 223 8.87 9.30 -2.82
C LEU A 223 7.64 8.48 -3.16
N VAL A 224 7.37 8.30 -4.44
CA VAL A 224 6.28 7.41 -4.90
C VAL A 224 6.77 5.98 -4.87
N ILE A 225 5.99 5.08 -4.28
CA ILE A 225 6.25 3.64 -4.26
C ILE A 225 5.57 2.96 -5.44
N GLU A 226 4.24 3.13 -5.54
CA GLU A 226 3.42 2.49 -6.58
C GLU A 226 2.10 3.21 -6.77
N CYS A 227 1.46 2.93 -7.91
CA CYS A 227 0.11 3.36 -8.23
C CYS A 227 -0.70 2.16 -8.69
N ASN A 228 -1.77 1.84 -7.96
CA ASN A 228 -2.68 0.76 -8.28
C ASN A 228 -3.95 1.35 -8.90
N LEU A 229 -4.28 1.01 -10.16
CA LEU A 229 -5.45 1.53 -10.86
C LEU A 229 -6.70 0.69 -10.56
N ARG A 230 -6.94 0.50 -9.27
CA ARG A 230 -8.04 -0.27 -8.71
C ARG A 230 -8.36 0.19 -7.28
N ALA A 231 -9.51 -0.25 -6.77
CA ALA A 231 -9.81 -0.07 -5.35
C ALA A 231 -8.83 -0.87 -4.49
N SER A 232 -8.26 -0.21 -3.49
CA SER A 232 -7.39 -0.81 -2.47
C SER A 232 -8.21 -1.50 -1.38
N ARG A 233 -7.57 -2.23 -0.48
CA ARG A 233 -8.23 -2.78 0.71
C ARG A 233 -8.70 -1.70 1.68
N SER A 234 -7.97 -0.60 1.79
CA SER A 234 -8.34 0.55 2.62
C SER A 234 -9.50 1.37 2.05
N PHE A 235 -9.81 1.24 0.76
CA PHE A 235 -10.82 2.03 0.07
C PHE A 235 -12.21 2.01 0.74
N PRO A 236 -12.79 0.84 1.15
CA PRO A 236 -14.04 0.82 1.89
C PRO A 236 -13.95 1.47 3.28
N PHE A 237 -12.83 1.31 3.97
CA PHE A 237 -12.59 1.93 5.27
C PHE A 237 -12.58 3.46 5.17
N VAL A 238 -11.74 4.03 4.31
CA VAL A 238 -11.64 5.49 4.16
C VAL A 238 -12.94 6.09 3.62
N SER A 239 -13.66 5.37 2.76
CA SER A 239 -14.98 5.77 2.26
C SER A 239 -15.99 5.95 3.40
N LYS A 240 -16.04 4.99 4.34
CA LYS A 240 -16.91 5.05 5.52
C LYS A 240 -16.51 6.17 6.50
N VAL A 241 -15.19 6.31 6.77
CA VAL A 241 -14.69 7.35 7.67
C VAL A 241 -14.96 8.75 7.09
N LEU A 242 -14.70 8.95 5.80
CA LEU A 242 -14.94 10.21 5.11
C LEU A 242 -16.45 10.50 4.93
N LYS A 243 -17.30 9.49 5.08
CA LYS A 243 -18.76 9.56 4.80
C LYS A 243 -19.07 10.02 3.38
N ILE A 244 -18.29 9.58 2.42
CA ILE A 244 -18.50 9.71 0.99
C ILE A 244 -18.48 8.29 0.41
N ASN A 245 -19.51 7.90 -0.32
CA ASN A 245 -19.53 6.61 -0.99
C ASN A 245 -18.60 6.63 -2.21
N LEU A 246 -17.30 6.39 -1.98
CA LEU A 246 -16.28 6.38 -3.03
C LEU A 246 -16.50 5.24 -4.03
N ILE A 247 -17.09 4.13 -3.61
CA ILE A 247 -17.42 3.00 -4.50
C ILE A 247 -18.49 3.41 -5.50
N GLU A 248 -19.57 4.04 -5.03
CA GLU A 248 -20.62 4.55 -5.91
C GLU A 248 -20.09 5.61 -6.88
N LEU A 249 -19.28 6.54 -6.37
CA LEU A 249 -18.66 7.59 -7.19
C LEU A 249 -17.80 6.97 -8.29
N ALA A 250 -16.95 6.01 -7.94
CA ALA A 250 -16.09 5.30 -8.89
C ALA A 250 -16.91 4.53 -9.93
N THR A 251 -17.96 3.81 -9.52
CA THR A 251 -18.84 3.06 -10.41
C THR A 251 -19.54 3.98 -11.41
N ARG A 252 -20.08 5.10 -10.95
CA ARG A 252 -20.70 6.10 -11.84
C ARG A 252 -19.71 6.67 -12.85
N VAL A 253 -18.49 6.95 -12.41
CA VAL A 253 -17.40 7.43 -13.30
C VAL A 253 -17.11 6.39 -14.39
N MET A 254 -16.88 5.14 -14.01
CA MET A 254 -16.56 4.05 -14.95
C MET A 254 -17.67 3.77 -15.95
N LEU A 255 -18.92 3.95 -15.54
CA LEU A 255 -20.10 3.80 -16.40
C LEU A 255 -20.41 5.06 -17.23
N GLY A 256 -19.63 6.12 -17.13
CA GLY A 256 -19.88 7.38 -17.84
C GLY A 256 -21.11 8.15 -17.36
N LEU A 257 -21.65 7.81 -16.19
CA LEU A 257 -22.82 8.47 -15.61
C LEU A 257 -22.45 9.87 -15.07
N PRO A 258 -23.43 10.76 -14.96
CA PRO A 258 -23.22 12.07 -14.31
C PRO A 258 -22.75 11.92 -12.87
N VAL A 259 -21.73 12.69 -12.51
CA VAL A 259 -21.16 12.73 -11.16
C VAL A 259 -20.97 14.17 -10.73
N GLU A 260 -21.21 14.43 -9.46
CA GLU A 260 -20.87 15.69 -8.80
C GLU A 260 -19.63 15.50 -7.95
N LYS A 261 -18.78 16.53 -7.91
CA LYS A 261 -17.60 16.52 -7.04
C LYS A 261 -18.04 16.71 -5.59
N PRO A 262 -17.73 15.75 -4.69
CA PRO A 262 -18.09 15.92 -3.28
C PRO A 262 -17.44 17.15 -2.68
N ASN A 263 -18.23 17.94 -1.93
CA ASN A 263 -17.77 19.13 -1.22
C ASN A 263 -17.38 18.78 0.24
N LYS A 264 -16.55 17.76 0.41
CA LYS A 264 -16.07 17.32 1.72
C LYS A 264 -14.64 16.83 1.59
N ASN A 265 -13.83 17.11 2.59
CA ASN A 265 -12.43 16.72 2.59
C ASN A 265 -11.99 16.25 3.99
N LEU A 266 -10.75 15.75 4.09
CA LEU A 266 -10.21 15.20 5.33
C LEU A 266 -10.14 16.19 6.51
N PHE A 267 -10.12 17.50 6.25
CA PHE A 267 -10.08 18.53 7.29
C PHE A 267 -11.45 18.84 7.88
N ASP A 268 -12.53 18.29 7.30
CA ASP A 268 -13.91 18.47 7.81
C ASP A 268 -14.28 17.40 8.86
N LEU A 269 -13.33 16.53 9.23
CA LEU A 269 -13.55 15.46 10.19
C LEU A 269 -13.09 15.86 11.59
N ASP A 270 -13.97 15.69 12.57
CA ASP A 270 -13.76 15.92 14.00
C ASP A 270 -13.52 14.61 14.80
N TYR A 271 -13.18 13.54 14.10
CA TYR A 271 -12.87 12.22 14.66
C TYR A 271 -11.78 11.54 13.85
N VAL A 272 -11.20 10.48 14.42
CA VAL A 272 -10.16 9.67 13.81
C VAL A 272 -10.67 8.25 13.59
N GLY A 273 -10.37 7.69 12.43
CA GLY A 273 -10.55 6.28 12.12
C GLY A 273 -9.22 5.54 12.14
N ILE A 274 -9.21 4.35 12.71
CA ILE A 274 -8.08 3.41 12.67
C ILE A 274 -8.56 2.10 12.05
N LYS A 275 -7.84 1.63 11.04
CA LYS A 275 -7.95 0.27 10.50
C LYS A 275 -6.84 -0.58 11.13
N ALA A 276 -7.19 -1.66 11.81
CA ALA A 276 -6.26 -2.67 12.30
C ALA A 276 -6.48 -3.99 11.57
N SER A 277 -5.39 -4.67 11.24
CA SER A 277 -5.43 -5.93 10.51
C SER A 277 -5.54 -7.12 11.46
N GLN A 278 -6.23 -8.17 11.01
CA GLN A 278 -6.38 -9.44 11.68
C GLN A 278 -5.43 -10.46 11.07
N PHE A 279 -4.76 -11.25 11.92
CA PHE A 279 -3.77 -12.24 11.50
C PHE A 279 -4.13 -13.63 11.99
N SER A 280 -3.95 -14.63 11.13
CA SER A 280 -4.17 -16.04 11.47
C SER A 280 -3.01 -16.66 12.24
N PHE A 281 -1.81 -16.08 12.23
CA PHE A 281 -0.65 -16.64 12.96
C PHE A 281 -0.89 -16.71 14.48
N ASN A 282 -1.79 -15.91 15.04
CA ASN A 282 -2.23 -16.03 16.44
C ASN A 282 -2.85 -17.38 16.77
N ARG A 283 -3.30 -18.13 15.76
CA ARG A 283 -3.92 -19.46 15.86
C ARG A 283 -3.05 -20.57 15.30
N LEU A 284 -2.00 -20.22 14.55
CA LEU A 284 -1.11 -21.18 13.92
C LEU A 284 0.16 -21.35 14.76
N GLN A 285 0.42 -22.57 15.19
CA GLN A 285 1.63 -22.87 15.94
C GLN A 285 2.86 -22.70 15.06
N LYS A 286 3.90 -22.03 15.59
CA LYS A 286 5.18 -21.78 14.93
C LYS A 286 5.10 -20.85 13.70
N ALA A 287 4.00 -20.14 13.47
CA ALA A 287 3.96 -19.10 12.46
C ALA A 287 4.79 -17.89 12.92
N ASP A 288 5.52 -17.29 11.97
CA ASP A 288 6.31 -16.09 12.25
C ASP A 288 5.37 -14.87 12.35
N PRO A 289 5.34 -14.16 13.47
CA PRO A 289 4.50 -12.97 13.64
C PRO A 289 5.16 -11.68 13.13
N VAL A 290 6.37 -11.75 12.60
CA VAL A 290 7.09 -10.56 12.10
C VAL A 290 6.47 -10.12 10.77
N LEU A 291 6.00 -8.88 10.74
CA LEU A 291 5.43 -8.28 9.54
C LEU A 291 6.54 -7.78 8.61
N GLY A 292 6.32 -7.90 7.32
CA GLY A 292 7.24 -7.51 6.29
C GLY A 292 6.54 -7.00 5.04
N VAL A 293 7.22 -7.05 3.92
CA VAL A 293 6.73 -6.57 2.63
C VAL A 293 5.68 -7.49 2.00
N ASP A 294 5.60 -8.76 2.46
CA ASP A 294 4.57 -9.72 2.07
C ASP A 294 3.31 -9.57 2.93
N MET A 295 2.13 -9.74 2.32
CA MET A 295 0.87 -9.63 3.01
C MET A 295 0.51 -10.93 3.74
N SER A 296 0.31 -10.83 5.07
CA SER A 296 -0.06 -11.94 5.96
C SER A 296 -1.45 -11.82 6.57
N SER A 297 -2.10 -10.66 6.47
CA SER A 297 -3.41 -10.39 7.07
C SER A 297 -4.53 -11.17 6.41
N THR A 298 -5.50 -11.61 7.22
CA THR A 298 -6.67 -12.40 6.80
C THR A 298 -8.00 -11.67 6.99
N GLY A 299 -7.97 -10.46 7.52
CA GLY A 299 -9.13 -9.62 7.74
C GLY A 299 -8.73 -8.27 8.33
N GLU A 300 -9.72 -7.43 8.60
CA GLU A 300 -9.48 -6.09 9.13
C GLU A 300 -10.68 -5.56 9.93
N VAL A 301 -10.41 -4.64 10.84
CA VAL A 301 -11.39 -3.92 11.65
C VAL A 301 -11.16 -2.42 11.50
N GLY A 302 -12.24 -1.65 11.36
CA GLY A 302 -12.21 -0.18 11.41
C GLY A 302 -12.88 0.33 12.68
N CYS A 303 -12.20 1.19 13.45
CA CYS A 303 -12.75 1.83 14.64
C CYS A 303 -12.68 3.35 14.54
N LEU A 304 -13.65 4.03 15.16
CA LEU A 304 -13.71 5.48 15.25
C LEU A 304 -13.62 5.95 16.70
N ALA A 305 -12.94 7.07 16.92
CA ALA A 305 -12.93 7.79 18.20
C ALA A 305 -12.56 9.26 17.99
N ASP A 306 -12.63 10.04 19.06
CA ASP A 306 -12.34 11.48 19.05
C ASP A 306 -10.84 11.75 18.86
N ASP A 307 -9.98 10.81 19.23
CA ASP A 307 -8.53 10.90 19.08
C ASP A 307 -7.90 9.57 18.64
N THR A 308 -6.62 9.66 18.22
CA THR A 308 -5.83 8.52 17.74
C THR A 308 -5.68 7.42 18.78
N ASN A 309 -5.39 7.76 20.04
CA ASN A 309 -5.07 6.76 21.07
C ASN A 309 -6.32 5.93 21.40
N ALA A 310 -7.48 6.59 21.52
CA ALA A 310 -8.75 5.92 21.75
C ALA A 310 -9.16 5.05 20.56
N ALA A 311 -9.00 5.55 19.31
CA ALA A 311 -9.29 4.77 18.09
C ALA A 311 -8.35 3.56 17.97
N LEU A 312 -7.06 3.73 18.23
CA LEU A 312 -6.06 2.66 18.20
C LEU A 312 -6.37 1.60 19.25
N LEU A 313 -6.61 2.00 20.50
CA LEU A 313 -6.96 1.06 21.56
C LEU A 313 -8.20 0.24 21.21
N LYS A 314 -9.27 0.90 20.72
CA LYS A 314 -10.49 0.21 20.29
C LYS A 314 -10.20 -0.82 19.18
N SER A 315 -9.39 -0.45 18.19
CA SER A 315 -9.06 -1.32 17.07
C SER A 315 -8.20 -2.51 17.50
N MET A 316 -7.22 -2.30 18.37
CA MET A 316 -6.37 -3.37 18.93
C MET A 316 -7.20 -4.37 19.73
N LEU A 317 -8.11 -3.90 20.59
CA LEU A 317 -9.02 -4.77 21.33
C LEU A 317 -9.96 -5.55 20.40
N ALA A 318 -10.45 -4.91 19.33
CA ALA A 318 -11.36 -5.54 18.37
C ALA A 318 -10.69 -6.67 17.56
N VAL A 319 -9.38 -6.59 17.30
CA VAL A 319 -8.61 -7.68 16.67
C VAL A 319 -8.07 -8.70 17.68
N GLY A 320 -8.51 -8.63 18.95
CA GLY A 320 -8.23 -9.64 19.98
C GLY A 320 -6.96 -9.39 20.79
N GLN A 321 -6.32 -8.25 20.66
CA GLN A 321 -5.23 -7.86 21.55
C GLN A 321 -5.76 -7.60 22.95
N ARG A 322 -4.95 -7.88 23.96
CA ARG A 322 -5.33 -7.73 25.36
C ARG A 322 -4.48 -6.67 26.03
N ILE A 323 -5.11 -5.87 26.88
CA ILE A 323 -4.36 -4.96 27.75
C ILE A 323 -3.52 -5.80 28.72
N PRO A 324 -2.20 -5.55 28.85
CA PRO A 324 -1.34 -6.24 29.83
C PRO A 324 -1.90 -6.07 31.25
N LYS A 325 -1.85 -7.12 32.06
CA LYS A 325 -2.41 -7.05 33.42
C LYS A 325 -1.53 -6.22 34.38
N LYS A 326 -0.28 -6.59 34.52
CA LYS A 326 0.67 -5.88 35.42
C LYS A 326 2.09 -5.83 34.93
N THR A 327 2.55 -6.78 34.12
CA THR A 327 3.96 -6.97 33.77
C THR A 327 4.16 -6.77 32.28
N ILE A 328 5.14 -5.96 31.91
CA ILE A 328 5.47 -5.65 30.51
C ILE A 328 6.98 -5.86 30.31
N LEU A 329 7.34 -6.61 29.27
CA LEU A 329 8.71 -6.74 28.78
C LEU A 329 8.98 -5.68 27.70
N LEU A 330 9.96 -4.82 27.95
CA LEU A 330 10.44 -3.84 27.00
C LEU A 330 11.66 -4.38 26.25
N SER A 331 11.60 -4.35 24.92
CA SER A 331 12.74 -4.62 24.05
C SER A 331 12.73 -3.59 22.93
N THR A 332 13.62 -2.60 23.03
CA THR A 332 13.71 -1.49 22.08
C THR A 332 15.02 -1.54 21.30
N GLY A 333 15.04 -0.87 20.14
CA GLY A 333 16.20 -0.79 19.26
C GLY A 333 17.34 0.09 19.79
N GLY A 334 17.96 0.87 18.90
CA GLY A 334 19.09 1.73 19.21
C GLY A 334 18.78 2.90 20.17
N ALA A 335 19.77 3.74 20.44
CA ALA A 335 19.69 4.83 21.42
C ALA A 335 18.51 5.79 21.20
N LYS A 336 18.18 6.11 19.94
CA LYS A 336 17.06 6.99 19.60
C LYS A 336 15.73 6.41 20.06
N GLN A 337 15.46 5.14 19.73
CA GLN A 337 14.24 4.44 20.10
C GLN A 337 14.08 4.30 21.63
N LYS A 338 15.19 4.11 22.34
CA LYS A 338 15.19 4.06 23.80
C LYS A 338 14.78 5.41 24.41
N VAL A 339 15.30 6.52 23.88
CA VAL A 339 14.92 7.87 24.33
C VAL A 339 13.44 8.13 24.07
N GLU A 340 12.93 7.77 22.90
CA GLU A 340 11.52 7.91 22.55
C GLU A 340 10.59 7.07 23.47
N MET A 341 11.08 5.91 23.92
CA MET A 341 10.31 5.01 24.82
C MET A 341 10.31 5.45 26.29
N LEU A 342 11.22 6.34 26.70
CA LEU A 342 11.45 6.68 28.10
C LEU A 342 10.19 7.24 28.79
N ASP A 343 9.49 8.17 28.14
CA ASP A 343 8.28 8.77 28.70
C ASP A 343 7.13 7.76 28.80
N ALA A 344 6.98 6.88 27.81
CA ALA A 344 6.01 5.79 27.88
C ALA A 344 6.33 4.82 29.02
N ALA A 345 7.60 4.47 29.22
CA ALA A 345 8.05 3.63 30.33
C ALA A 345 7.72 4.26 31.70
N ARG A 346 7.97 5.57 31.88
CA ARG A 346 7.60 6.31 33.10
C ARG A 346 6.10 6.27 33.35
N GLN A 347 5.29 6.56 32.35
CA GLN A 347 3.82 6.51 32.45
C GLN A 347 3.32 5.11 32.82
N LEU A 348 3.92 4.05 32.27
CA LEU A 348 3.56 2.68 32.63
C LEU A 348 3.83 2.40 34.10
N VAL A 349 5.01 2.80 34.63
CA VAL A 349 5.35 2.65 36.06
C VAL A 349 4.41 3.46 36.95
N GLU A 350 4.09 4.71 36.59
CA GLU A 350 3.14 5.55 37.30
C GLU A 350 1.72 4.95 37.34
N ASN A 351 1.34 4.20 36.31
CA ASN A 351 0.09 3.46 36.23
C ASN A 351 0.15 2.05 36.89
N GLY A 352 1.23 1.75 37.61
CA GLY A 352 1.35 0.52 38.41
C GLY A 352 1.78 -0.72 37.63
N TYR A 353 2.37 -0.55 36.45
CA TYR A 353 2.96 -1.66 35.70
C TYR A 353 4.39 -1.94 36.18
N GLU A 354 4.70 -3.22 36.27
CA GLU A 354 6.05 -3.73 36.50
C GLU A 354 6.76 -3.93 35.16
N LEU A 355 7.90 -3.28 34.97
CA LEU A 355 8.63 -3.32 33.71
C LEU A 355 9.86 -4.22 33.81
N TYR A 356 10.00 -5.09 32.84
CA TYR A 356 11.21 -5.85 32.55
C TYR A 356 11.84 -5.35 31.27
N ALA A 357 13.15 -5.43 31.14
CA ALA A 357 13.84 -5.02 29.93
C ALA A 357 14.88 -6.05 29.51
N THR A 358 15.11 -6.17 28.19
CA THR A 358 16.27 -6.90 27.68
C THR A 358 17.56 -6.17 28.05
N GLY A 359 18.70 -6.87 28.22
CA GLY A 359 19.97 -6.28 28.64
C GLY A 359 20.46 -5.13 27.76
N GLY A 360 20.04 -5.10 26.49
CA GLY A 360 20.33 -3.98 25.59
C GLY A 360 19.36 -2.80 25.74
N THR A 361 18.21 -2.97 26.39
CA THR A 361 17.19 -1.92 26.59
C THR A 361 17.32 -1.25 27.95
N SER A 362 17.77 -1.97 28.96
CA SER A 362 17.98 -1.51 30.36
C SER A 362 19.07 -0.46 30.48
#